data_6eb387b69cdbb569a2768396816f5a72
#
_entry.id   6eb387b69cdbb569a2768396816f5a72
#
_cell.length_a   1.000
_cell.length_b   1.000
_cell.length_c   1.000
_cell.angle_alpha   90.00
_cell.angle_beta   90.00
_cell.angle_gamma   90.00
#
_symmetry.space_group_name_H-M   'P 1'
#
loop_
_entity.id
_entity.type
_entity.pdbx_description
1 polymer ?
#
loop_
_entity_poly.entity_id
_entity_poly.type
_entity_poly.pdbx_seq_one_letter_code
_entity_poly.pdbx_strand_id
1 'polypeptide(L)'
;MVSDMPCGIDVESVGRYRDSVARYSMDEEQMQHILSSDNPALTFIRLWTQKEAYLKALGTGIQDNMRDIPSSLLRRVTHTEVHSDKGYALSWCVLENAHKPH
;
A
#
# COMPACT_ATOMS: atom_id res chain seq x y z
N MET A 1 -7.26 -12.25 23.16
CA MET A 1 -6.80 -13.29 22.25
C MET A 1 -5.95 -12.69 21.15
N VAL A 2 -4.87 -13.30 20.91
CA VAL A 2 -3.97 -12.79 19.90
C VAL A 2 -4.25 -13.47 18.59
N SER A 3 -4.32 -12.68 17.55
CA SER A 3 -4.49 -13.24 16.23
C SER A 3 -3.19 -13.87 15.76
N ASP A 4 -3.28 -15.04 15.18
CA ASP A 4 -2.12 -15.68 14.60
C ASP A 4 -1.87 -15.21 13.18
N MET A 5 -2.77 -14.42 12.64
CA MET A 5 -2.63 -13.96 11.27
C MET A 5 -1.74 -12.73 11.22
N PRO A 6 -0.75 -12.74 10.33
CA PRO A 6 0.06 -11.54 10.14
C PRO A 6 -0.79 -10.37 9.68
N CYS A 7 -0.54 -9.21 10.23
CA CYS A 7 -1.27 -8.02 9.82
C CYS A 7 -0.36 -6.81 9.83
N GLY A 8 -0.76 -5.79 9.10
CA GLY A 8 -0.03 -4.54 9.04
C GLY A 8 -0.98 -3.39 8.78
N ILE A 9 -0.58 -2.22 9.20
CA ILE A 9 -1.37 -1.01 9.01
C ILE A 9 -0.41 0.14 8.70
N ASP A 10 -0.85 1.05 7.84
CA ASP A 10 -0.05 2.22 7.51
C ASP A 10 -0.95 3.41 7.26
N VAL A 11 -0.50 4.59 7.66
CA VAL A 11 -1.19 5.86 7.49
C VAL A 11 -0.20 6.87 6.93
N GLU A 12 -0.62 7.60 5.89
CA GLU A 12 0.25 8.63 5.31
C GLU A 12 -0.57 9.82 4.86
N SER A 13 0.07 10.99 4.87
CA SER A 13 -0.54 12.20 4.35
C SER A 13 0.00 12.52 2.96
N VAL A 14 -0.70 13.42 2.25
CA VAL A 14 -0.29 13.82 0.91
C VAL A 14 1.08 14.46 0.90
N GLY A 15 1.53 14.98 2.03
CA GLY A 15 2.87 15.55 2.12
C GLY A 15 3.98 14.53 1.91
N ARG A 16 3.67 13.25 1.97
CA ARG A 16 4.63 12.19 1.71
C ARG A 16 5.04 12.14 0.24
N TYR A 17 4.21 12.64 -0.65
CA TYR A 17 4.43 12.47 -2.07
C TYR A 17 5.68 13.20 -2.54
N ARG A 18 6.55 12.47 -3.21
CA ARG A 18 7.70 12.99 -3.91
C ARG A 18 7.81 12.18 -5.19
N ASP A 19 8.05 12.85 -6.29
CA ASP A 19 8.14 12.17 -7.58
C ASP A 19 9.22 11.08 -7.55
N SER A 20 10.34 11.36 -6.92
CA SER A 20 11.41 10.38 -6.85
C SER A 20 11.02 9.15 -6.04
N VAL A 21 10.29 9.35 -4.95
CA VAL A 21 9.84 8.23 -4.13
C VAL A 21 8.81 7.39 -4.88
N ALA A 22 7.91 8.06 -5.62
CA ALA A 22 6.92 7.35 -6.41
C ALA A 22 7.60 6.49 -7.47
N ARG A 23 8.57 7.05 -8.18
CA ARG A 23 9.26 6.31 -9.22
C ARG A 23 10.03 5.13 -8.68
N TYR A 24 10.54 5.27 -7.48
CA TYR A 24 11.27 4.18 -6.83
C TYR A 24 10.34 3.05 -6.39
N SER A 25 9.16 3.38 -5.92
CA SER A 25 8.29 2.45 -5.22
C SER A 25 7.13 1.91 -6.05
N MET A 26 6.88 2.48 -7.24
CA MET A 26 5.71 2.13 -8.04
C MET A 26 6.14 1.55 -9.37
N ASP A 27 5.38 0.57 -9.86
CA ASP A 27 5.63 0.05 -11.19
C ASP A 27 5.08 1.03 -12.23
N GLU A 28 5.30 0.71 -13.49
CA GLU A 28 4.94 1.64 -14.56
C GLU A 28 3.43 1.87 -14.63
N GLU A 29 2.65 0.83 -14.46
CA GLU A 29 1.20 0.96 -14.49
C GLU A 29 0.72 1.85 -13.33
N GLN A 30 1.28 1.65 -12.15
CA GLN A 30 0.95 2.45 -10.99
C GLN A 30 1.36 3.91 -11.17
N MET A 31 2.53 4.14 -11.78
CA MET A 31 2.96 5.51 -12.06
C MET A 31 2.01 6.19 -13.03
N GLN A 32 1.57 5.47 -14.07
CA GLN A 32 0.62 6.03 -15.02
C GLN A 32 -0.69 6.41 -14.31
N HIS A 33 -1.13 5.56 -13.41
CA HIS A 33 -2.34 5.83 -12.67
C HIS A 33 -2.20 7.07 -11.78
N ILE A 34 -1.05 7.21 -11.13
CA ILE A 34 -0.78 8.39 -10.29
C ILE A 34 -0.78 9.65 -11.14
N LEU A 35 -0.04 9.62 -12.24
CA LEU A 35 0.14 10.82 -13.06
C LEU A 35 -1.14 11.25 -13.76
N SER A 36 -2.03 10.31 -14.06
CA SER A 36 -3.29 10.64 -14.73
C SER A 36 -4.41 10.96 -13.76
N SER A 37 -4.15 10.88 -12.48
CA SER A 37 -5.16 11.10 -11.45
C SER A 37 -5.42 12.61 -11.26
N ASP A 38 -6.62 12.96 -10.83
CA ASP A 38 -6.94 14.33 -10.48
C ASP A 38 -6.15 14.82 -9.29
N ASN A 39 -5.74 13.91 -8.43
CA ASN A 39 -4.94 14.24 -7.26
C ASN A 39 -3.82 13.22 -7.12
N PRO A 40 -2.70 13.45 -7.82
CA PRO A 40 -1.61 12.47 -7.83
C PRO A 40 -1.08 12.14 -6.44
N ALA A 41 -0.98 13.14 -5.56
CA ALA A 41 -0.46 12.88 -4.23
C ALA A 41 -1.37 11.94 -3.45
N LEU A 42 -2.67 12.12 -3.57
CA LEU A 42 -3.62 11.25 -2.87
C LEU A 42 -3.60 9.84 -3.44
N THR A 43 -3.54 9.71 -4.76
CA THR A 43 -3.42 8.40 -5.39
C THR A 43 -2.14 7.71 -4.97
N PHE A 44 -1.05 8.47 -4.90
CA PHE A 44 0.22 7.92 -4.46
C PHE A 44 0.14 7.36 -3.05
N ILE A 45 -0.39 8.15 -2.09
CA ILE A 45 -0.42 7.66 -0.71
C ILE A 45 -1.36 6.49 -0.54
N ARG A 46 -2.41 6.41 -1.36
CA ARG A 46 -3.28 5.24 -1.33
C ARG A 46 -2.50 3.98 -1.68
N LEU A 47 -1.72 4.03 -2.75
CA LEU A 47 -0.92 2.89 -3.15
C LEU A 47 0.23 2.65 -2.18
N TRP A 48 0.87 3.70 -1.72
CA TRP A 48 1.99 3.60 -0.81
C TRP A 48 1.57 2.91 0.50
N THR A 49 0.43 3.34 1.08
CA THR A 49 -0.01 2.75 2.34
C THR A 49 -0.38 1.29 2.16
N GLN A 50 -0.93 0.93 0.99
CA GLN A 50 -1.24 -0.46 0.71
C GLN A 50 0.03 -1.31 0.68
N LYS A 51 1.07 -0.82 0.01
CA LYS A 51 2.33 -1.56 -0.06
C LYS A 51 3.00 -1.67 1.30
N GLU A 52 2.99 -0.56 2.06
CA GLU A 52 3.57 -0.57 3.40
C GLU A 52 2.83 -1.52 4.32
N ALA A 53 1.49 -1.49 4.29
CA ALA A 53 0.71 -2.38 5.12
C ALA A 53 0.98 -3.84 4.78
N TYR A 54 1.09 -4.13 3.48
CA TYR A 54 1.39 -5.47 3.03
C TYR A 54 2.76 -5.94 3.51
N LEU A 55 3.78 -5.09 3.38
CA LEU A 55 5.12 -5.44 3.82
C LEU A 55 5.19 -5.63 5.33
N LYS A 56 4.46 -4.81 6.07
CA LYS A 56 4.38 -4.98 7.51
C LYS A 56 3.72 -6.30 7.88
N ALA A 57 2.67 -6.67 7.15
CA ALA A 57 2.01 -7.95 7.39
C ALA A 57 2.93 -9.12 7.09
N LEU A 58 3.78 -8.98 6.08
CA LEU A 58 4.76 -10.02 5.77
C LEU A 58 5.87 -10.09 6.80
N GLY A 59 6.10 -9.01 7.53
CA GLY A 59 7.16 -8.98 8.52
C GLY A 59 8.54 -8.83 7.94
N THR A 60 8.64 -8.41 6.69
CA THR A 60 9.93 -8.34 6.02
C THR A 60 10.62 -6.99 6.13
N GLY A 61 9.88 -5.96 6.58
CA GLY A 61 10.43 -4.63 6.64
C GLY A 61 10.54 -4.00 5.27
N ILE A 62 11.39 -2.99 5.16
CA ILE A 62 11.58 -2.29 3.91
C ILE A 62 12.31 -3.17 2.95
N GLN A 63 11.81 -3.25 1.74
CA GLN A 63 12.36 -4.14 0.76
C GLN A 63 12.68 -3.43 -0.53
N ASP A 64 13.63 -3.97 -1.22
CA ASP A 64 14.02 -3.46 -2.52
C ASP A 64 12.96 -3.69 -3.57
N ASN A 65 12.06 -4.63 -3.34
CA ASN A 65 11.10 -5.02 -4.36
C ASN A 65 9.72 -4.40 -4.15
N MET A 66 9.65 -3.29 -3.43
CA MET A 66 8.37 -2.61 -3.24
C MET A 66 7.71 -2.29 -4.56
N ARG A 67 8.51 -1.94 -5.56
CA ARG A 67 8.03 -1.63 -6.88
C ARG A 67 7.33 -2.81 -7.54
N ASP A 68 7.73 -4.02 -7.21
CA ASP A 68 7.21 -5.22 -7.86
C ASP A 68 5.90 -5.72 -7.26
N ILE A 69 5.36 -5.04 -6.26
CA ILE A 69 4.09 -5.43 -5.67
C ILE A 69 2.96 -4.87 -6.54
N PRO A 70 2.22 -5.74 -7.25
CA PRO A 70 1.25 -5.25 -8.22
C PRO A 70 -0.05 -4.83 -7.57
N SER A 71 -0.75 -3.91 -8.23
CA SER A 71 -2.03 -3.42 -7.72
C SER A 71 -3.05 -4.52 -7.59
N SER A 72 -3.02 -5.51 -8.46
CA SER A 72 -3.99 -6.61 -8.39
C SER A 72 -3.86 -7.37 -7.08
N LEU A 73 -2.64 -7.59 -6.62
CA LEU A 73 -2.43 -8.24 -5.33
C LEU A 73 -2.91 -7.35 -4.20
N LEU A 74 -2.57 -6.07 -4.25
CA LEU A 74 -2.95 -5.14 -3.19
C LEU A 74 -4.46 -5.05 -3.04
N ARG A 75 -5.19 -5.06 -4.14
CA ARG A 75 -6.66 -5.03 -4.07
C ARG A 75 -7.23 -6.24 -3.37
N ARG A 76 -6.53 -7.37 -3.44
CA ARG A 76 -7.01 -8.60 -2.82
C ARG A 76 -6.68 -8.69 -1.34
N VAL A 77 -5.55 -8.12 -0.93
CA VAL A 77 -5.06 -8.36 0.43
C VAL A 77 -5.11 -7.14 1.34
N THR A 78 -5.42 -5.95 0.79
CA THR A 78 -5.46 -4.74 1.63
C THR A 78 -6.83 -4.10 1.57
N HIS A 79 -7.11 -3.33 2.60
CA HIS A 79 -8.28 -2.45 2.67
C HIS A 79 -7.78 -1.04 2.89
N THR A 80 -8.43 -0.07 2.25
CA THR A 80 -7.94 1.30 2.29
C THR A 80 -9.09 2.26 2.53
N GLU A 81 -8.86 3.24 3.39
CA GLU A 81 -9.73 4.39 3.54
C GLU A 81 -8.96 5.63 3.12
N VAL A 82 -9.58 6.41 2.24
CA VAL A 82 -8.97 7.63 1.75
C VAL A 82 -9.81 8.79 2.27
N HIS A 83 -9.15 9.72 2.93
CA HIS A 83 -9.81 10.91 3.46
C HIS A 83 -9.31 12.10 2.68
N SER A 84 -9.93 12.31 1.52
CA SER A 84 -9.46 13.31 0.57
C SER A 84 -9.58 14.72 1.12
N ASP A 85 -10.61 14.98 1.95
CA ASP A 85 -10.78 16.30 2.55
C ASP A 85 -9.68 16.63 3.56
N LYS A 86 -9.09 15.62 4.15
CA LYS A 86 -8.02 15.82 5.13
C LYS A 86 -6.65 15.47 4.59
N GLY A 87 -6.58 14.95 3.39
CA GLY A 87 -5.31 14.69 2.73
C GLY A 87 -4.53 13.52 3.30
N TYR A 88 -5.21 12.45 3.71
CA TYR A 88 -4.47 11.26 4.15
C TYR A 88 -5.18 10.00 3.71
N ALA A 89 -4.45 8.90 3.78
CA ALA A 89 -4.98 7.57 3.50
C ALA A 89 -4.47 6.60 4.57
N LEU A 90 -5.29 5.59 4.82
CA LEU A 90 -5.00 4.57 5.81
C LEU A 90 -5.26 3.22 5.13
N SER A 91 -4.32 2.31 5.25
CA SER A 91 -4.50 0.96 4.71
C SER A 91 -4.17 -0.08 5.77
N TRP A 92 -4.85 -1.22 5.68
CA TRP A 92 -4.49 -2.35 6.52
C TRP A 92 -4.53 -3.61 5.69
N CYS A 93 -3.74 -4.58 6.14
CA CYS A 93 -3.58 -5.85 5.45
C CYS A 93 -3.59 -6.96 6.47
N VAL A 94 -4.41 -7.97 6.23
CA VAL A 94 -4.43 -9.17 7.04
C VAL A 94 -4.17 -10.34 6.11
N LEU A 95 -3.08 -11.07 6.34
CA LEU A 95 -2.73 -12.20 5.51
C LEU A 95 -3.24 -13.46 6.19
N GLU A 96 -4.18 -14.11 5.55
CA GLU A 96 -4.72 -15.33 6.10
C GLU A 96 -3.73 -16.44 5.89
N ASN A 97 -3.60 -17.23 6.97
CA ASN A 97 -2.73 -18.33 6.91
C ASN A 97 -3.28 -19.45 6.22
N ALA A 98 -4.41 -19.27 5.76
CA ALA A 98 -5.13 -20.34 5.26
C ALA A 98 -4.43 -21.08 4.23
N HIS A 99 -3.55 -20.74 4.04
CA HIS A 99 -2.99 -21.54 3.14
C HIS A 99 -2.69 -22.80 3.65
N LYS A 100 -3.26 -22.82 4.27
CA LYS A 100 -3.23 -23.75 4.43
C LYS A 100 -3.83 -24.64 4.23
N PRO A 101 -3.91 -25.12 3.97
CA PRO A 101 -4.38 -25.95 3.75
C PRO A 101 -4.57 -26.75 3.94
N HIS A 102 -4.59 -26.81 3.97
CA HIS A 102 -4.78 -27.61 3.98
C HIS A 102 -4.96 -28.11 3.99
#